data_6570048952f048b212afbdd1981ffd59
#
_entry.id   6570048952f048b212afbdd1981ffd59
#
_cell.length_a   1.000
_cell.length_b   1.000
_cell.length_c   1.000
_cell.angle_alpha   90.00
_cell.angle_beta   90.00
_cell.angle_gamma   90.00
#
_symmetry.space_group_name_H-M   'P 1'
#
loop_
_entity.id
_entity.type
_entity.pdbx_description
1 polymer ?
#
loop_
_entity_poly.entity_id
_entity_poly.type
_entity_poly.pdbx_seq_one_letter_code
_entity_poly.pdbx_strand_id
1 'polypeptide(L)'
;TNNIYLLIEGDKPDAIKDPAVLKAIDELQVYLTTRPNIGKVMSIAEFIKRMNQSMNSDKPEFFKIPDKQETIAEYLLLYSMSGEPGDFDPYVDYDYRLANMVVFTHSDSTADMHVLWSEIQAFVKDKFPPNIKVNIGGSVAQSAAITDVIVKDKILNVIQIASVVLLATAFVFRSFIAGLLVVTPLLLSVLVNMGLMGWLGMRLNVPTALTSALAIGIGADYAIYMLFRLREEVAKGTELELAVHKVLNTAGKACLFVASAVAGGYAVQAGSRGYYPH
;
A
#
# COMPACT_ATOMS: atom_id res chain seq x y z
N THR A 1 3.69 13.70 -5.56
CA THR A 1 4.09 12.87 -6.72
C THR A 1 4.43 11.50 -6.20
N ASN A 2 3.78 10.47 -6.71
CA ASN A 2 3.98 9.09 -6.29
C ASN A 2 5.14 8.51 -7.11
N ASN A 3 6.15 7.98 -6.43
CA ASN A 3 7.33 7.44 -7.09
C ASN A 3 7.40 5.93 -6.94
N ILE A 4 7.77 5.28 -8.03
CA ILE A 4 8.16 3.88 -8.08
C ILE A 4 9.62 3.86 -8.48
N TYR A 5 10.42 3.05 -7.82
CA TYR A 5 11.82 2.82 -8.15
C TYR A 5 11.98 1.40 -8.68
N LEU A 6 12.57 1.28 -9.87
CA LEU A 6 12.97 -0.01 -10.42
C LEU A 6 14.47 -0.14 -10.23
N LEU A 7 14.87 -1.03 -9.33
CA LEU A 7 16.26 -1.35 -9.04
C LEU A 7 16.72 -2.47 -9.95
N ILE A 8 17.66 -2.15 -10.84
CA ILE A 8 18.23 -3.05 -11.84
C ILE A 8 19.60 -3.45 -11.34
N GLU A 9 19.76 -4.70 -10.93
CA GLU A 9 20.98 -5.23 -10.31
C GLU A 9 21.68 -6.21 -11.23
N GLY A 10 22.97 -5.93 -11.50
CA GLY A 10 23.86 -6.85 -12.20
C GLY A 10 24.62 -7.77 -11.23
N ASP A 11 25.15 -8.85 -11.75
CA ASP A 11 25.89 -9.87 -11.01
C ASP A 11 27.33 -9.45 -10.66
N LYS A 12 27.88 -8.44 -11.34
CA LYS A 12 29.27 -7.96 -11.22
C LYS A 12 29.37 -6.45 -11.35
N PRO A 13 30.48 -5.82 -10.89
CA PRO A 13 30.79 -4.42 -11.20
C PRO A 13 30.76 -4.15 -12.70
N ASP A 14 30.41 -2.93 -13.08
CA ASP A 14 30.29 -2.47 -14.44
C ASP A 14 29.19 -3.17 -15.29
N ALA A 15 28.34 -3.99 -14.68
CA ALA A 15 27.26 -4.68 -15.42
C ALA A 15 26.28 -3.70 -16.08
N ILE A 16 26.05 -2.53 -15.47
CA ILE A 16 25.17 -1.49 -16.03
C ILE A 16 25.79 -0.79 -17.24
N LYS A 17 27.12 -0.81 -17.38
CA LYS A 17 27.81 -0.23 -18.56
C LYS A 17 27.71 -1.12 -19.81
N ASP A 18 27.17 -2.34 -19.69
CA ASP A 18 26.93 -3.21 -20.84
C ASP A 18 25.88 -2.57 -21.77
N PRO A 19 26.21 -2.39 -23.07
CA PRO A 19 25.27 -1.83 -24.04
C PRO A 19 23.94 -2.59 -24.12
N ALA A 20 23.94 -3.92 -23.94
CA ALA A 20 22.73 -4.72 -23.97
C ALA A 20 21.81 -4.40 -22.78
N VAL A 21 22.39 -4.20 -21.58
CA VAL A 21 21.64 -3.81 -20.38
C VAL A 21 21.09 -2.39 -20.54
N LEU A 22 21.89 -1.44 -20.99
CA LEU A 22 21.45 -0.05 -21.19
C LEU A 22 20.37 0.07 -22.28
N LYS A 23 20.44 -0.71 -23.35
CA LYS A 23 19.40 -0.78 -24.37
C LYS A 23 18.10 -1.33 -23.80
N ALA A 24 18.18 -2.39 -22.98
CA ALA A 24 17.00 -2.94 -22.30
C ALA A 24 16.36 -1.93 -21.31
N ILE A 25 17.18 -1.15 -20.58
CA ILE A 25 16.74 -0.06 -19.71
C ILE A 25 16.03 1.02 -20.56
N ASP A 26 16.60 1.43 -21.68
CA ASP A 26 16.01 2.43 -22.57
C ASP A 26 14.67 1.94 -23.17
N GLU A 27 14.62 0.71 -23.66
CA GLU A 27 13.37 0.10 -24.15
C GLU A 27 12.30 0.03 -23.06
N LEU A 28 12.68 -0.32 -21.82
CA LEU A 28 11.75 -0.34 -20.70
C LEU A 28 11.25 1.08 -20.35
N GLN A 29 12.13 2.07 -20.39
CA GLN A 29 11.76 3.48 -20.17
C GLN A 29 10.74 3.94 -21.21
N VAL A 30 10.98 3.67 -22.49
CA VAL A 30 10.04 4.00 -23.58
C VAL A 30 8.72 3.27 -23.39
N TYR A 31 8.75 1.96 -23.10
CA TYR A 31 7.55 1.16 -22.85
C TYR A 31 6.71 1.74 -21.73
N LEU A 32 7.32 2.08 -20.58
CA LEU A 32 6.61 2.63 -19.44
C LEU A 32 6.01 4.02 -19.74
N THR A 33 6.70 4.86 -20.50
CA THR A 33 6.19 6.19 -20.88
C THR A 33 4.91 6.12 -21.73
N THR A 34 4.64 5.00 -22.39
CA THR A 34 3.38 4.80 -23.15
C THR A 34 2.18 4.45 -22.28
N ARG A 35 2.38 4.20 -20.99
CA ARG A 35 1.30 3.78 -20.08
C ARG A 35 0.49 4.97 -19.55
N PRO A 36 -0.86 4.88 -19.51
CA PRO A 36 -1.73 6.03 -19.21
C PRO A 36 -1.55 6.60 -17.79
N ASN A 37 -1.12 5.77 -16.82
CA ASN A 37 -0.93 6.17 -15.44
C ASN A 37 0.51 6.61 -15.11
N ILE A 38 1.41 6.61 -16.11
CA ILE A 38 2.80 7.00 -15.95
C ILE A 38 3.00 8.41 -16.52
N GLY A 39 3.57 9.30 -15.71
CA GLY A 39 3.85 10.67 -16.11
C GLY A 39 5.24 10.82 -16.72
N LYS A 40 6.28 10.51 -15.97
CA LYS A 40 7.67 10.61 -16.40
C LYS A 40 8.47 9.41 -15.93
N VAL A 41 9.42 8.99 -16.75
CA VAL A 41 10.39 7.95 -16.39
C VAL A 41 11.80 8.52 -16.59
N MET A 42 12.68 8.30 -15.63
CA MET A 42 14.06 8.76 -15.67
C MET A 42 15.01 7.62 -15.34
N SER A 43 16.05 7.45 -16.14
CA SER A 43 17.09 6.44 -15.93
C SER A 43 18.43 6.94 -16.43
N ILE A 44 19.51 6.24 -16.09
CA ILE A 44 20.85 6.52 -16.60
C ILE A 44 20.92 6.43 -18.13
N ALA A 45 20.06 5.64 -18.78
CA ALA A 45 20.05 5.48 -20.24
C ALA A 45 19.80 6.80 -20.98
N GLU A 46 18.94 7.65 -20.44
CA GLU A 46 18.66 8.98 -21.01
C GLU A 46 19.92 9.87 -21.02
N PHE A 47 20.69 9.84 -19.94
CA PHE A 47 21.92 10.61 -19.84
C PHE A 47 22.97 10.10 -20.84
N ILE A 48 23.12 8.77 -20.97
CA ILE A 48 24.05 8.17 -21.95
C ILE A 48 23.67 8.56 -23.38
N LYS A 49 22.40 8.54 -23.74
CA LYS A 49 21.92 8.99 -25.06
C LYS A 49 22.27 10.46 -25.32
N ARG A 50 22.03 11.32 -24.32
CA ARG A 50 22.38 12.74 -24.40
C ARG A 50 23.86 12.96 -24.60
N MET A 51 24.71 12.28 -23.83
CA MET A 51 26.16 12.36 -23.98
C MET A 51 26.58 11.91 -25.37
N ASN A 52 26.07 10.78 -25.87
CA ASN A 52 26.37 10.29 -27.20
C ASN A 52 25.97 11.31 -28.29
N GLN A 53 24.84 11.94 -28.14
CA GLN A 53 24.40 12.99 -29.06
C GLN A 53 25.33 14.20 -29.03
N SER A 54 25.64 14.74 -27.84
CA SER A 54 26.51 15.92 -27.67
C SER A 54 27.92 15.69 -28.17
N MET A 55 28.47 14.50 -27.95
CA MET A 55 29.83 14.14 -28.44
C MET A 55 29.87 13.96 -29.98
N ASN A 56 28.69 13.83 -30.63
CA ASN A 56 28.59 13.71 -32.08
C ASN A 56 27.92 14.94 -32.73
N SER A 57 28.28 16.14 -32.26
CA SER A 57 27.86 17.43 -32.81
C SER A 57 26.34 17.63 -32.77
N ASP A 58 25.67 17.14 -31.72
CA ASP A 58 24.24 17.22 -31.47
C ASP A 58 23.35 16.64 -32.56
N LYS A 59 23.87 15.76 -33.40
CA LYS A 59 23.08 15.14 -34.46
C LYS A 59 22.04 14.17 -33.88
N PRO A 60 20.76 14.26 -34.31
CA PRO A 60 19.68 13.45 -33.77
C PRO A 60 19.87 11.92 -33.91
N GLU A 61 20.59 11.47 -34.93
CA GLU A 61 20.90 10.08 -35.21
C GLU A 61 21.75 9.41 -34.12
N PHE A 62 22.46 10.21 -33.34
CA PHE A 62 23.29 9.75 -32.21
C PHE A 62 22.55 9.79 -30.86
N PHE A 63 21.26 10.15 -30.81
CA PHE A 63 20.45 10.03 -29.60
C PHE A 63 20.05 8.56 -29.36
N LYS A 64 21.05 7.74 -29.06
CA LYS A 64 20.94 6.29 -28.84
C LYS A 64 22.05 5.80 -27.92
N ILE A 65 21.88 4.62 -27.36
CA ILE A 65 22.94 3.95 -26.59
C ILE A 65 24.06 3.52 -27.52
N PRO A 66 25.34 3.87 -27.19
CA PRO A 66 26.52 3.38 -27.95
C PRO A 66 26.59 1.85 -27.95
N ASP A 67 27.17 1.29 -29.02
CA ASP A 67 27.30 -0.17 -29.16
C ASP A 67 28.49 -0.75 -28.41
N LYS A 68 29.43 0.10 -27.95
CA LYS A 68 30.68 -0.31 -27.27
C LYS A 68 30.64 0.11 -25.81
N GLN A 69 30.96 -0.82 -24.93
CA GLN A 69 31.07 -0.56 -23.47
C GLN A 69 32.15 0.47 -23.13
N GLU A 70 33.27 0.43 -23.86
CA GLU A 70 34.38 1.37 -23.69
C GLU A 70 33.93 2.81 -23.91
N THR A 71 33.14 3.08 -24.95
CA THR A 71 32.58 4.40 -25.25
C THR A 71 31.66 4.90 -24.14
N ILE A 72 30.83 4.01 -23.58
CA ILE A 72 29.95 4.33 -22.44
C ILE A 72 30.81 4.69 -21.22
N ALA A 73 31.84 3.90 -20.94
CA ALA A 73 32.75 4.14 -19.82
C ALA A 73 33.49 5.48 -19.97
N GLU A 74 33.95 5.82 -21.19
CA GLU A 74 34.58 7.10 -21.50
C GLU A 74 33.63 8.28 -21.28
N TYR A 75 32.38 8.19 -21.71
CA TYR A 75 31.38 9.25 -21.49
C TYR A 75 31.09 9.46 -20.00
N LEU A 76 30.93 8.40 -19.24
CA LEU A 76 30.72 8.48 -17.79
C LEU A 76 31.94 9.07 -17.08
N LEU A 77 33.17 8.71 -17.51
CA LEU A 77 34.40 9.28 -16.98
C LEU A 77 34.51 10.78 -17.30
N LEU A 78 34.27 11.18 -18.54
CA LEU A 78 34.29 12.59 -18.95
C LEU A 78 33.29 13.42 -18.15
N TYR A 79 32.10 12.90 -17.94
CA TYR A 79 31.10 13.59 -17.15
C TYR A 79 31.51 13.70 -15.68
N SER A 80 32.06 12.64 -15.08
CA SER A 80 32.56 12.68 -13.70
C SER A 80 33.66 13.69 -13.45
N MET A 81 34.40 14.05 -14.49
CA MET A 81 35.46 15.09 -14.44
C MET A 81 34.93 16.51 -14.63
N SER A 82 33.80 16.69 -15.28
CA SER A 82 33.25 18.00 -15.70
C SER A 82 31.90 18.35 -15.06
N GLY A 83 31.13 17.36 -14.58
CA GLY A 83 29.86 17.52 -13.90
C GLY A 83 29.98 17.79 -12.41
N GLU A 84 28.85 17.97 -11.75
CA GLU A 84 28.84 18.08 -10.30
C GLU A 84 29.02 16.69 -9.66
N PRO A 85 29.79 16.58 -8.56
CA PRO A 85 29.92 15.32 -7.84
C PRO A 85 28.52 14.83 -7.34
N GLY A 86 28.18 13.61 -7.68
CA GLY A 86 26.91 13.00 -7.24
C GLY A 86 25.72 13.15 -8.20
N ASP A 87 25.88 13.76 -9.36
CA ASP A 87 24.78 13.91 -10.34
C ASP A 87 24.14 12.58 -10.74
N PHE A 88 24.92 11.49 -10.74
CA PHE A 88 24.42 10.15 -11.08
C PHE A 88 24.02 9.29 -9.88
N ASP A 89 24.31 9.73 -8.64
CA ASP A 89 23.99 8.98 -7.43
C ASP A 89 22.51 8.55 -7.34
N PRO A 90 21.53 9.34 -7.83
CA PRO A 90 20.13 8.90 -7.87
C PRO A 90 19.86 7.77 -8.86
N TYR A 91 20.74 7.53 -9.84
CA TYR A 91 20.50 6.63 -10.97
C TYR A 91 21.43 5.42 -11.02
N VAL A 92 22.65 5.49 -10.47
CA VAL A 92 23.61 4.38 -10.44
C VAL A 92 24.46 4.44 -9.17
N ASP A 93 24.93 3.27 -8.73
CA ASP A 93 25.92 3.16 -7.67
C ASP A 93 27.34 3.40 -8.19
N TYR A 94 28.28 3.54 -7.28
CA TYR A 94 29.68 3.82 -7.59
C TYR A 94 30.34 2.73 -8.46
N ASP A 95 29.97 1.46 -8.24
CA ASP A 95 30.50 0.32 -8.96
C ASP A 95 29.77 0.02 -10.28
N TYR A 96 28.74 0.82 -10.64
CA TYR A 96 27.88 0.58 -11.79
C TYR A 96 27.30 -0.84 -11.83
N ARG A 97 27.03 -1.38 -10.68
CA ARG A 97 26.37 -2.67 -10.49
C ARG A 97 24.87 -2.52 -10.33
N LEU A 98 24.43 -1.41 -9.74
CA LEU A 98 23.03 -1.07 -9.53
C LEU A 98 22.64 0.12 -10.40
N ALA A 99 21.51 0.02 -11.10
CA ALA A 99 20.83 1.17 -11.69
C ALA A 99 19.45 1.35 -11.08
N ASN A 100 19.05 2.60 -10.92
CA ASN A 100 17.76 2.99 -10.44
C ASN A 100 17.00 3.74 -11.55
N MET A 101 15.85 3.21 -11.93
CA MET A 101 14.92 3.90 -12.82
C MET A 101 13.78 4.48 -11.97
N VAL A 102 13.62 5.80 -12.04
CA VAL A 102 12.57 6.52 -11.32
C VAL A 102 11.36 6.67 -12.21
N VAL A 103 10.24 6.12 -11.78
CA VAL A 103 8.97 6.15 -12.47
C VAL A 103 7.98 7.00 -11.68
N PHE A 104 7.53 8.11 -12.26
CA PHE A 104 6.52 8.98 -11.66
C PHE A 104 5.14 8.53 -12.11
N THR A 105 4.27 8.17 -11.16
CA THR A 105 2.92 7.70 -11.44
C THR A 105 1.87 8.65 -10.91
N HIS A 106 0.74 8.73 -11.60
CA HIS A 106 -0.46 9.45 -11.16
C HIS A 106 -1.39 8.57 -10.31
N SER A 107 -1.19 7.25 -10.33
CA SER A 107 -1.98 6.29 -9.54
C SER A 107 -1.25 5.85 -8.28
N ASP A 108 -1.98 5.76 -7.18
CA ASP A 108 -1.58 5.12 -5.92
C ASP A 108 -2.33 3.79 -5.68
N SER A 109 -3.02 3.30 -6.71
CA SER A 109 -3.83 2.09 -6.66
C SER A 109 -2.97 0.85 -6.55
N THR A 110 -3.22 0.02 -5.53
CA THR A 110 -2.58 -1.31 -5.39
C THR A 110 -2.88 -2.21 -6.60
N ALA A 111 -4.10 -2.15 -7.15
CA ALA A 111 -4.46 -2.94 -8.32
C ALA A 111 -3.67 -2.52 -9.56
N ASP A 112 -3.54 -1.20 -9.82
CA ASP A 112 -2.74 -0.68 -10.92
C ASP A 112 -1.26 -1.06 -10.75
N MET A 113 -0.78 -1.04 -9.50
CA MET A 113 0.59 -1.44 -9.17
C MET A 113 0.86 -2.92 -9.50
N HIS A 114 -0.07 -3.83 -9.18
CA HIS A 114 0.07 -5.25 -9.52
C HIS A 114 0.07 -5.48 -11.03
N VAL A 115 -0.82 -4.82 -11.76
CA VAL A 115 -0.84 -4.89 -13.23
C VAL A 115 0.48 -4.41 -13.80
N LEU A 116 0.92 -3.22 -13.40
CA LEU A 116 2.19 -2.64 -13.84
C LEU A 116 3.38 -3.54 -13.53
N TRP A 117 3.44 -4.10 -12.31
CA TRP A 117 4.52 -5.00 -11.92
C TRP A 117 4.54 -6.29 -12.75
N SER A 118 3.37 -6.88 -13.01
CA SER A 118 3.28 -8.07 -13.86
C SER A 118 3.75 -7.81 -15.30
N GLU A 119 3.43 -6.64 -15.85
CA GLU A 119 3.89 -6.20 -17.17
C GLU A 119 5.40 -5.96 -17.19
N ILE A 120 5.95 -5.31 -16.16
CA ILE A 120 7.40 -5.10 -16.03
C ILE A 120 8.13 -6.44 -15.94
N GLN A 121 7.64 -7.38 -15.14
CA GLN A 121 8.25 -8.72 -15.03
C GLN A 121 8.24 -9.47 -16.36
N ALA A 122 7.14 -9.39 -17.12
CA ALA A 122 7.06 -10.00 -18.44
C ALA A 122 8.07 -9.37 -19.42
N PHE A 123 8.19 -8.03 -19.41
CA PHE A 123 9.16 -7.30 -20.20
C PHE A 123 10.61 -7.66 -19.84
N VAL A 124 10.92 -7.69 -18.55
CA VAL A 124 12.25 -8.03 -18.03
C VAL A 124 12.66 -9.44 -18.47
N LYS A 125 11.75 -10.40 -18.38
CA LYS A 125 12.01 -11.78 -18.80
C LYS A 125 12.31 -11.91 -20.30
N ASP A 126 11.70 -11.05 -21.13
CA ASP A 126 11.89 -11.07 -22.59
C ASP A 126 13.13 -10.30 -23.07
N LYS A 127 13.42 -9.16 -22.43
CA LYS A 127 14.40 -8.18 -22.95
C LYS A 127 15.70 -8.08 -22.19
N PHE A 128 15.69 -8.39 -20.88
CA PHE A 128 16.90 -8.26 -20.10
C PHE A 128 17.77 -9.53 -20.15
N PRO A 129 19.10 -9.37 -20.09
CA PRO A 129 19.99 -10.50 -19.92
C PRO A 129 19.69 -11.29 -18.64
N PRO A 130 19.89 -12.63 -18.62
CA PRO A 130 19.49 -13.48 -17.49
C PRO A 130 20.28 -13.22 -16.19
N ASN A 131 21.41 -12.54 -16.25
CA ASN A 131 22.24 -12.14 -15.12
C ASN A 131 21.79 -10.81 -14.49
N ILE A 132 20.74 -10.17 -15.00
CA ILE A 132 20.19 -8.93 -14.48
C ILE A 132 18.91 -9.23 -13.70
N LYS A 133 18.82 -8.70 -12.48
CA LYS A 133 17.62 -8.75 -11.64
C LYS A 133 16.97 -7.38 -11.59
N VAL A 134 15.67 -7.33 -11.73
CA VAL A 134 14.89 -6.10 -11.56
C VAL A 134 13.97 -6.26 -10.37
N ASN A 135 14.10 -5.36 -9.41
CA ASN A 135 13.29 -5.29 -8.20
C ASN A 135 12.50 -3.98 -8.19
N ILE A 136 11.40 -3.98 -7.48
CA ILE A 136 10.56 -2.80 -7.34
C ILE A 136 10.63 -2.25 -5.92
N GLY A 137 10.67 -0.92 -5.80
CA GLY A 137 10.68 -0.18 -4.54
C GLY A 137 9.91 1.13 -4.66
N GLY A 138 10.02 1.95 -3.63
CA GLY A 138 9.34 3.25 -3.57
C GLY A 138 8.04 3.22 -2.77
N SER A 139 7.47 4.40 -2.53
CA SER A 139 6.33 4.57 -1.64
C SER A 139 5.07 3.84 -2.11
N VAL A 140 4.83 3.82 -3.42
CA VAL A 140 3.66 3.15 -4.01
C VAL A 140 3.79 1.63 -3.92
N ALA A 141 4.95 1.08 -4.25
CA ALA A 141 5.21 -0.35 -4.15
C ALA A 141 5.14 -0.84 -2.69
N GLN A 142 5.71 -0.06 -1.76
CA GLN A 142 5.64 -0.36 -0.34
C GLN A 142 4.19 -0.31 0.19
N SER A 143 3.42 0.71 -0.19
CA SER A 143 1.99 0.80 0.15
C SER A 143 1.20 -0.39 -0.39
N ALA A 144 1.46 -0.81 -1.63
CA ALA A 144 0.81 -1.96 -2.23
C ALA A 144 1.14 -3.25 -1.45
N ALA A 145 2.42 -3.51 -1.16
CA ALA A 145 2.84 -4.67 -0.39
C ALA A 145 2.23 -4.72 1.02
N ILE A 146 2.18 -3.57 1.73
CA ILE A 146 1.55 -3.48 3.04
C ILE A 146 0.04 -3.75 2.93
N THR A 147 -0.61 -3.19 1.91
CA THR A 147 -2.05 -3.40 1.69
C THR A 147 -2.37 -4.87 1.44
N ASP A 148 -1.56 -5.58 0.65
CA ASP A 148 -1.73 -7.01 0.39
C ASP A 148 -1.67 -7.85 1.66
N VAL A 149 -0.70 -7.57 2.54
CA VAL A 149 -0.59 -8.26 3.84
C VAL A 149 -1.83 -7.97 4.68
N ILE A 150 -2.26 -6.70 4.77
CA ILE A 150 -3.44 -6.31 5.54
C ILE A 150 -4.70 -6.99 5.02
N VAL A 151 -4.92 -7.00 3.70
CA VAL A 151 -6.09 -7.63 3.09
C VAL A 151 -6.11 -9.12 3.36
N LYS A 152 -4.98 -9.79 3.16
CA LYS A 152 -4.85 -11.24 3.39
C LYS A 152 -5.10 -11.61 4.85
N ASP A 153 -4.54 -10.85 5.78
CA ASP A 153 -4.62 -11.16 7.20
C ASP A 153 -5.90 -10.65 7.86
N LYS A 154 -6.67 -9.78 7.19
CA LYS A 154 -7.88 -9.17 7.77
C LYS A 154 -8.93 -10.20 8.18
N ILE A 155 -9.18 -11.20 7.35
CA ILE A 155 -10.17 -12.25 7.64
C ILE A 155 -9.71 -13.05 8.87
N LEU A 156 -8.42 -13.44 8.89
CA LEU A 156 -7.85 -14.16 10.03
C LEU A 156 -7.93 -13.34 11.32
N ASN A 157 -7.61 -12.05 11.24
CA ASN A 157 -7.68 -11.11 12.36
C ASN A 157 -9.10 -11.00 12.92
N VAL A 158 -10.12 -10.88 12.07
CA VAL A 158 -11.54 -10.84 12.50
C VAL A 158 -11.92 -12.14 13.22
N ILE A 159 -11.52 -13.30 12.69
CA ILE A 159 -11.80 -14.61 13.33
C ILE A 159 -11.09 -14.70 14.68
N GLN A 160 -9.85 -14.26 14.78
CA GLN A 160 -9.09 -14.27 16.05
C GLN A 160 -9.77 -13.36 17.09
N ILE A 161 -10.11 -12.13 16.74
CA ILE A 161 -10.80 -11.20 17.66
C ILE A 161 -12.14 -11.77 18.10
N ALA A 162 -12.96 -12.26 17.17
CA ALA A 162 -14.26 -12.87 17.47
C ALA A 162 -14.10 -14.09 18.41
N SER A 163 -13.09 -14.92 18.19
CA SER A 163 -12.79 -16.08 19.05
C SER A 163 -12.39 -15.67 20.46
N VAL A 164 -11.51 -14.67 20.58
CA VAL A 164 -11.09 -14.16 21.91
C VAL A 164 -12.28 -13.56 22.65
N VAL A 165 -13.11 -12.73 21.99
CA VAL A 165 -14.30 -12.14 22.60
C VAL A 165 -15.29 -13.23 23.00
N LEU A 166 -15.52 -14.23 22.15
CA LEU A 166 -16.42 -15.37 22.45
C LEU A 166 -15.97 -16.12 23.71
N LEU A 167 -14.68 -16.49 23.75
CA LEU A 167 -14.13 -17.26 24.86
C LEU A 167 -14.09 -16.46 26.17
N ALA A 168 -13.65 -15.19 26.10
CA ALA A 168 -13.62 -14.32 27.26
C ALA A 168 -15.02 -14.10 27.83
N THR A 169 -15.99 -13.80 26.96
CA THR A 169 -17.40 -13.58 27.37
C THR A 169 -18.02 -14.86 27.90
N ALA A 170 -17.83 -16.00 27.23
CA ALA A 170 -18.32 -17.29 27.68
C ALA A 170 -17.75 -17.65 29.06
N PHE A 171 -16.48 -17.38 29.31
CA PHE A 171 -15.82 -17.60 30.60
C PHE A 171 -16.39 -16.72 31.71
N VAL A 172 -16.47 -15.39 31.48
CA VAL A 172 -16.98 -14.42 32.44
C VAL A 172 -18.44 -14.68 32.80
N PHE A 173 -19.28 -14.97 31.82
CA PHE A 173 -20.71 -15.24 32.04
C PHE A 173 -21.01 -16.72 32.33
N ARG A 174 -19.99 -17.60 32.29
CA ARG A 174 -20.13 -19.07 32.43
C ARG A 174 -21.24 -19.63 31.49
N SER A 175 -21.36 -19.08 30.28
CA SER A 175 -22.38 -19.43 29.31
C SER A 175 -21.88 -19.18 27.90
N PHE A 176 -21.83 -20.24 27.09
CA PHE A 176 -21.48 -20.14 25.67
C PHE A 176 -22.49 -19.32 24.87
N ILE A 177 -23.77 -19.39 25.25
CA ILE A 177 -24.84 -18.61 24.64
C ILE A 177 -24.59 -17.11 24.84
N ALA A 178 -24.12 -16.69 26.02
CA ALA A 178 -23.76 -15.30 26.29
C ALA A 178 -22.62 -14.82 25.37
N GLY A 179 -21.60 -15.66 25.16
CA GLY A 179 -20.54 -15.36 24.20
C GLY A 179 -21.07 -15.19 22.78
N LEU A 180 -21.97 -16.09 22.34
CA LEU A 180 -22.57 -16.00 21.01
C LEU A 180 -23.42 -14.75 20.82
N LEU A 181 -24.21 -14.37 21.84
CA LEU A 181 -25.01 -13.14 21.83
C LEU A 181 -24.17 -11.86 21.67
N VAL A 182 -22.95 -11.85 22.25
CA VAL A 182 -22.02 -10.71 22.08
C VAL A 182 -21.35 -10.72 20.72
N VAL A 183 -20.92 -11.87 20.23
CA VAL A 183 -20.17 -11.97 18.96
C VAL A 183 -21.04 -11.78 17.73
N THR A 184 -22.30 -12.20 17.77
CA THR A 184 -23.22 -12.10 16.61
C THR A 184 -23.37 -10.66 16.09
N PRO A 185 -23.71 -9.63 16.90
CA PRO A 185 -23.79 -8.25 16.41
C PRO A 185 -22.44 -7.70 15.95
N LEU A 186 -21.33 -8.16 16.51
CA LEU A 186 -20.00 -7.77 16.05
C LEU A 186 -19.71 -8.28 14.64
N LEU A 187 -19.97 -9.56 14.38
CA LEU A 187 -19.80 -10.12 13.04
C LEU A 187 -20.72 -9.44 12.02
N LEU A 188 -21.96 -9.17 12.40
CA LEU A 188 -22.89 -8.42 11.54
C LEU A 188 -22.37 -7.02 11.24
N SER A 189 -21.83 -6.32 12.24
CA SER A 189 -21.23 -4.99 12.06
C SER A 189 -20.02 -5.02 11.09
N VAL A 190 -19.16 -6.05 11.19
CA VAL A 190 -18.05 -6.24 10.25
C VAL A 190 -18.55 -6.47 8.83
N LEU A 191 -19.56 -7.33 8.65
CA LEU A 191 -20.15 -7.61 7.34
C LEU A 191 -20.76 -6.35 6.72
N VAL A 192 -21.52 -5.59 7.50
CA VAL A 192 -22.13 -4.32 7.05
C VAL A 192 -21.04 -3.31 6.68
N ASN A 193 -20.01 -3.17 7.51
CA ASN A 193 -18.91 -2.24 7.24
C ASN A 193 -18.17 -2.62 5.93
N MET A 194 -17.80 -3.89 5.76
CA MET A 194 -17.14 -4.36 4.54
C MET A 194 -18.06 -4.23 3.31
N GLY A 195 -19.34 -4.52 3.46
CA GLY A 195 -20.35 -4.34 2.40
C GLY A 195 -20.51 -2.88 1.98
N LEU A 196 -20.57 -1.96 2.93
CA LEU A 196 -20.64 -0.52 2.66
C LEU A 196 -19.37 -0.01 1.99
N MET A 197 -18.18 -0.43 2.47
CA MET A 197 -16.92 -0.07 1.82
C MET A 197 -16.88 -0.54 0.36
N GLY A 198 -17.29 -1.79 0.10
CA GLY A 198 -17.38 -2.32 -1.27
C GLY A 198 -18.38 -1.57 -2.14
N TRP A 199 -19.56 -1.24 -1.60
CA TRP A 199 -20.59 -0.50 -2.33
C TRP A 199 -20.18 0.94 -2.66
N LEU A 200 -19.47 1.61 -1.73
CA LEU A 200 -18.96 2.98 -1.91
C LEU A 200 -17.64 3.02 -2.71
N GLY A 201 -17.10 1.88 -3.12
CA GLY A 201 -15.81 1.82 -3.83
C GLY A 201 -14.62 2.23 -2.96
N MET A 202 -14.78 2.20 -1.63
CA MET A 202 -13.70 2.55 -0.70
C MET A 202 -12.65 1.44 -0.64
N ARG A 203 -11.40 1.81 -0.91
CA ARG A 203 -10.28 0.86 -0.88
C ARG A 203 -9.93 0.45 0.56
N LEU A 204 -9.65 -0.83 0.75
CA LEU A 204 -9.07 -1.32 2.00
C LEU A 204 -7.57 -0.94 2.01
N ASN A 205 -7.21 -0.11 2.97
CA ASN A 205 -5.83 0.34 3.22
C ASN A 205 -5.56 0.36 4.73
N VAL A 206 -4.35 0.75 5.14
CA VAL A 206 -3.96 0.79 6.56
C VAL A 206 -4.96 1.59 7.42
N PRO A 207 -5.32 2.85 7.09
CA PRO A 207 -6.29 3.62 7.88
C PRO A 207 -7.67 2.97 7.98
N THR A 208 -8.23 2.47 6.87
CA THR A 208 -9.56 1.85 6.88
C THR A 208 -9.58 0.51 7.61
N ALA A 209 -8.47 -0.25 7.56
CA ALA A 209 -8.31 -1.48 8.32
C ALA A 209 -8.25 -1.23 9.83
N LEU A 210 -7.50 -0.20 10.27
CA LEU A 210 -7.43 0.20 11.68
C LEU A 210 -8.77 0.68 12.21
N THR A 211 -9.49 1.52 11.47
CA THR A 211 -10.83 2.00 11.84
C THR A 211 -11.80 0.84 12.03
N SER A 212 -11.77 -0.15 11.14
CA SER A 212 -12.60 -1.36 11.28
C SER A 212 -12.27 -2.16 12.53
N ALA A 213 -10.98 -2.30 12.89
CA ALA A 213 -10.57 -3.02 14.08
C ALA A 213 -11.01 -2.30 15.37
N LEU A 214 -10.89 -0.98 15.41
CA LEU A 214 -11.37 -0.14 16.53
C LEU A 214 -12.88 -0.25 16.69
N ALA A 215 -13.64 -0.23 15.61
CA ALA A 215 -15.11 -0.37 15.64
C ALA A 215 -15.54 -1.72 16.24
N ILE A 216 -14.83 -2.80 15.94
CA ILE A 216 -15.10 -4.13 16.53
C ILE A 216 -14.83 -4.10 18.04
N GLY A 217 -13.70 -3.54 18.49
CA GLY A 217 -13.36 -3.45 19.92
C GLY A 217 -14.38 -2.65 20.72
N ILE A 218 -14.75 -1.47 20.26
CA ILE A 218 -15.75 -0.60 20.91
C ILE A 218 -17.12 -1.28 20.92
N GLY A 219 -17.50 -1.95 19.82
CA GLY A 219 -18.77 -2.69 19.74
C GLY A 219 -18.83 -3.84 20.75
N ALA A 220 -17.71 -4.55 20.98
CA ALA A 220 -17.63 -5.63 21.97
C ALA A 220 -17.90 -5.10 23.39
N ASP A 221 -17.30 -3.98 23.76
CA ASP A 221 -17.49 -3.37 25.08
C ASP A 221 -18.96 -3.02 25.33
N TYR A 222 -19.64 -2.45 24.34
CA TYR A 222 -21.07 -2.13 24.47
C TYR A 222 -21.96 -3.37 24.61
N ALA A 223 -21.67 -4.41 23.82
CA ALA A 223 -22.42 -5.65 23.87
C ALA A 223 -22.24 -6.36 25.23
N ILE A 224 -21.03 -6.43 25.76
CA ILE A 224 -20.71 -6.99 27.07
C ILE A 224 -21.40 -6.18 28.18
N TYR A 225 -21.33 -4.85 28.12
CA TYR A 225 -21.94 -3.97 29.12
C TYR A 225 -23.45 -4.13 29.16
N MET A 226 -24.11 -4.18 28.00
CA MET A 226 -25.56 -4.41 27.92
C MET A 226 -25.97 -5.78 28.46
N LEU A 227 -25.21 -6.84 28.10
CA LEU A 227 -25.48 -8.19 28.58
C LEU A 227 -25.28 -8.31 30.09
N PHE A 228 -24.22 -7.66 30.63
CA PHE A 228 -23.97 -7.63 32.07
C PHE A 228 -25.11 -6.94 32.81
N ARG A 229 -25.58 -5.81 32.31
CA ARG A 229 -26.70 -5.06 32.88
C ARG A 229 -28.01 -5.84 32.82
N LEU A 230 -28.25 -6.55 31.72
CA LEU A 230 -29.42 -7.43 31.59
C LEU A 230 -29.40 -8.55 32.64
N ARG A 231 -28.25 -9.20 32.82
CA ARG A 231 -28.09 -10.25 33.82
C ARG A 231 -28.31 -9.72 35.25
N GLU A 232 -27.85 -8.51 35.54
CA GLU A 232 -28.10 -7.87 36.84
C GLU A 232 -29.58 -7.62 37.12
N GLU A 233 -30.35 -7.12 36.14
CA GLU A 233 -31.78 -6.87 36.31
C GLU A 233 -32.57 -8.18 36.45
N VAL A 234 -32.24 -9.21 35.68
CA VAL A 234 -32.87 -10.54 35.82
C VAL A 234 -32.53 -11.18 37.18
N ALA A 235 -31.29 -11.02 37.68
CA ALA A 235 -30.85 -11.51 39.00
C ALA A 235 -31.61 -10.82 40.16
N LYS A 236 -32.13 -9.60 39.97
CA LYS A 236 -33.02 -8.89 40.90
C LYS A 236 -34.44 -9.38 40.90
N GLY A 237 -34.79 -10.40 40.10
CA GLY A 237 -36.13 -10.94 39.95
C GLY A 237 -37.01 -10.17 38.96
N THR A 238 -36.47 -9.26 38.15
CA THR A 238 -37.22 -8.57 37.13
C THR A 238 -37.53 -9.54 35.98
N GLU A 239 -38.80 -9.56 35.52
CA GLU A 239 -39.21 -10.33 34.37
C GLU A 239 -38.39 -9.95 33.13
N LEU A 240 -38.05 -10.92 32.27
CA LEU A 240 -37.10 -10.73 31.16
C LEU A 240 -37.51 -9.57 30.23
N GLU A 241 -38.77 -9.46 29.87
CA GLU A 241 -39.25 -8.40 29.00
C GLU A 241 -39.05 -7.01 29.64
N LEU A 242 -39.42 -6.88 30.91
CA LEU A 242 -39.22 -5.63 31.67
C LEU A 242 -37.73 -5.33 31.89
N ALA A 243 -36.89 -6.35 32.12
CA ALA A 243 -35.45 -6.19 32.25
C ALA A 243 -34.83 -5.66 30.96
N VAL A 244 -35.23 -6.18 29.80
CA VAL A 244 -34.79 -5.69 28.48
C VAL A 244 -35.16 -4.22 28.31
N HIS A 245 -36.41 -3.85 28.60
CA HIS A 245 -36.89 -2.46 28.54
C HIS A 245 -36.05 -1.52 29.45
N LYS A 246 -35.74 -1.94 30.67
CA LYS A 246 -34.94 -1.17 31.61
C LYS A 246 -33.51 -1.00 31.07
N VAL A 247 -32.87 -2.05 30.55
CA VAL A 247 -31.52 -2.03 29.99
C VAL A 247 -31.47 -1.12 28.79
N LEU A 248 -32.40 -1.19 27.87
CA LEU A 248 -32.46 -0.32 26.71
C LEU A 248 -32.62 1.16 27.11
N ASN A 249 -33.42 1.44 28.11
CA ASN A 249 -33.63 2.81 28.60
C ASN A 249 -32.48 3.40 29.46
N THR A 250 -31.57 2.57 29.94
CA THR A 250 -30.40 2.97 30.74
C THR A 250 -29.11 2.78 29.95
N ALA A 251 -28.58 1.58 29.93
CA ALA A 251 -27.35 1.22 29.24
C ALA A 251 -27.43 1.47 27.72
N GLY A 252 -28.57 1.14 27.09
CA GLY A 252 -28.80 1.37 25.67
C GLY A 252 -28.74 2.85 25.29
N LYS A 253 -29.34 3.75 26.08
CA LYS A 253 -29.21 5.19 25.87
C LYS A 253 -27.77 5.67 26.00
N ALA A 254 -27.03 5.20 27.03
CA ALA A 254 -25.64 5.54 27.21
C ALA A 254 -24.80 5.10 25.99
N CYS A 255 -24.97 3.87 25.51
CA CYS A 255 -24.31 3.37 24.29
C CYS A 255 -24.65 4.23 23.07
N LEU A 256 -25.92 4.63 22.91
CA LEU A 256 -26.34 5.49 21.79
C LEU A 256 -25.65 6.87 21.85
N PHE A 257 -25.56 7.50 23.01
CA PHE A 257 -24.87 8.78 23.16
C PHE A 257 -23.39 8.68 22.83
N VAL A 258 -22.69 7.64 23.33
CA VAL A 258 -21.26 7.45 23.05
C VAL A 258 -21.05 7.14 21.56
N ALA A 259 -21.88 6.26 20.97
CA ALA A 259 -21.82 5.95 19.54
C ALA A 259 -22.04 7.21 18.69
N SER A 260 -23.00 8.07 19.07
CA SER A 260 -23.27 9.34 18.37
C SER A 260 -22.09 10.32 18.50
N ALA A 261 -21.46 10.40 19.68
CA ALA A 261 -20.28 11.24 19.89
C ALA A 261 -19.09 10.77 19.06
N VAL A 262 -18.82 9.46 19.01
CA VAL A 262 -17.76 8.85 18.19
C VAL A 262 -18.05 9.10 16.70
N ALA A 263 -19.27 8.84 16.24
CA ALA A 263 -19.67 9.08 14.84
C ALA A 263 -19.54 10.57 14.47
N GLY A 264 -19.93 11.49 15.36
CA GLY A 264 -19.76 12.92 15.17
C GLY A 264 -18.29 13.34 15.07
N GLY A 265 -17.42 12.79 15.92
CA GLY A 265 -15.99 13.02 15.88
C GLY A 265 -15.36 12.59 14.53
N TYR A 266 -15.71 11.41 14.04
CA TYR A 266 -15.24 10.96 12.72
C TYR A 266 -15.84 11.76 11.56
N ALA A 267 -17.11 12.20 11.67
CA ALA A 267 -17.73 13.02 10.65
C ALA A 267 -17.04 14.38 10.50
N VAL A 268 -16.61 14.99 11.61
CA VAL A 268 -15.82 16.23 11.58
C VAL A 268 -14.48 16.01 10.88
N GLN A 269 -13.79 14.89 11.15
CA GLN A 269 -12.55 14.57 10.44
C GLN A 269 -12.77 14.36 8.94
N ALA A 270 -13.85 13.70 8.54
CA ALA A 270 -14.19 13.50 7.14
C ALA A 270 -14.55 14.83 6.43
N GLY A 271 -15.15 15.78 7.16
CA GLY A 271 -15.49 17.12 6.66
C GLY A 271 -14.31 18.10 6.63
N SER A 272 -13.27 17.86 7.42
CA SER A 272 -12.03 18.62 7.33
C SER A 272 -11.33 18.20 6.04
N ARG A 273 -11.48 18.98 4.98
CA ARG A 273 -10.64 18.89 3.78
C ARG A 273 -9.21 19.10 4.26
N GLY A 274 -8.44 18.02 4.30
CA GLY A 274 -7.03 18.11 4.60
C GLY A 274 -6.42 19.17 3.71
N TYR A 275 -5.87 20.19 4.31
CA TYR A 275 -5.10 21.21 3.63
C TYR A 275 -3.80 20.58 3.18
N TYR A 276 -3.86 19.85 2.05
CA TYR A 276 -2.66 19.55 1.29
C TYR A 276 -2.52 20.65 0.24
N PRO A 277 -1.55 21.56 0.38
CA PRO A 277 -1.20 22.45 -0.71
C PRO A 277 -0.72 21.56 -1.88
N HIS A 278 -1.32 21.78 -3.05
CA HIS A 278 -0.97 21.16 -4.32
C HIS A 278 0.47 21.48 -4.72
#